data_b967aecaed32806213bc4c03fec96b3b
#
_entry.id   b967aecaed32806213bc4c03fec96b3b
#
_cell.length_a   1.000
_cell.length_b   1.000
_cell.length_c   1.000
_cell.angle_alpha   90.00
_cell.angle_beta   90.00
_cell.angle_gamma   90.00
#
_symmetry.space_group_name_H-M   'P 1'
#
loop_
_entity.id
_entity.type
_entity.pdbx_description
1 polymer ?
#
loop_
_entity_poly.entity_id
_entity_poly.type
_entity_poly.pdbx_seq_one_letter_code
_entity_poly.pdbx_strand_id
1 'polypeptide(L)'
;NSYQVGGFPSGWSEWNGLYRDAMRKKQNQLGVEVVTTGTLASRFAGSSDLYGDDGRKPWNSVNFMVAHDGFTLNDLYAYNSKQNNQAWPYGPSDGGDDNNHSWNQGGIVVDQRRAARTGTAFMMLSAGVPMMTGGDEALRTQFGNNNVYNLDSPANWLYWTRTTIEANHE
;
A
#
# COMPACT_ATOMS: atom_id res chain seq x y z
N ASN A 1 -7.91 -7.78 24.33
CA ASN A 1 -7.90 -8.34 22.98
C ASN A 1 -7.52 -7.24 22.02
N SER A 2 -6.46 -7.44 21.22
CA SER A 2 -6.09 -6.50 20.16
C SER A 2 -7.09 -6.61 19.00
N TYR A 3 -7.31 -5.50 18.28
CA TYR A 3 -8.10 -5.46 17.06
C TYR A 3 -7.61 -6.51 16.04
N GLN A 4 -8.53 -7.21 15.42
CA GLN A 4 -8.28 -8.13 14.33
C GLN A 4 -9.20 -7.78 13.17
N VAL A 5 -8.68 -7.79 11.93
CA VAL A 5 -9.49 -7.57 10.73
C VAL A 5 -10.59 -8.63 10.65
N GLY A 6 -11.81 -8.21 10.41
CA GLY A 6 -13.00 -9.06 10.47
C GLY A 6 -13.75 -8.99 11.80
N GLY A 7 -13.20 -8.30 12.81
CA GLY A 7 -13.75 -8.27 14.16
C GLY A 7 -14.81 -7.19 14.43
N PHE A 8 -15.14 -6.32 13.47
CA PHE A 8 -16.17 -5.29 13.66
C PHE A 8 -17.58 -5.87 13.54
N PRO A 9 -18.57 -5.20 14.15
CA PRO A 9 -19.96 -5.64 14.06
C PRO A 9 -20.48 -5.67 12.62
N SER A 10 -21.48 -6.52 12.38
CA SER A 10 -22.22 -6.57 11.12
C SER A 10 -22.71 -5.16 10.71
N GLY A 11 -22.58 -4.85 9.41
CA GLY A 11 -22.93 -3.53 8.85
C GLY A 11 -21.77 -2.52 8.79
N TRP A 12 -20.64 -2.79 9.43
CA TRP A 12 -19.44 -1.94 9.34
C TRP A 12 -18.51 -2.39 8.22
N SER A 13 -17.84 -1.43 7.59
CA SER A 13 -16.71 -1.68 6.69
C SER A 13 -15.39 -1.54 7.45
N GLU A 14 -14.38 -2.30 7.04
CA GLU A 14 -13.08 -2.29 7.68
C GLU A 14 -11.96 -2.13 6.66
N TRP A 15 -10.88 -1.46 7.05
CA TRP A 15 -9.64 -1.47 6.32
C TRP A 15 -9.03 -2.87 6.34
N ASN A 16 -8.93 -3.48 5.17
CA ASN A 16 -8.47 -4.86 5.05
C ASN A 16 -6.95 -4.95 4.99
N GLY A 17 -6.29 -4.94 6.15
CA GLY A 17 -4.83 -5.11 6.28
C GLY A 17 -4.35 -6.46 5.75
N LEU A 18 -5.16 -7.52 5.84
CA LEU A 18 -4.81 -8.83 5.29
C LEU A 18 -4.83 -8.84 3.75
N TYR A 19 -5.70 -8.04 3.12
CA TYR A 19 -5.64 -7.77 1.69
C TYR A 19 -4.31 -7.11 1.32
N ARG A 20 -4.00 -5.98 1.96
CA ARG A 20 -2.75 -5.24 1.77
C ARG A 20 -1.54 -6.15 1.83
N ASP A 21 -1.43 -6.92 2.90
CA ASP A 21 -0.26 -7.74 3.15
C ASP A 21 -0.13 -8.88 2.13
N ALA A 22 -1.25 -9.52 1.77
CA ALA A 22 -1.24 -10.59 0.76
C ALA A 22 -0.77 -10.06 -0.61
N MET A 23 -1.27 -8.88 -1.04
CA MET A 23 -0.89 -8.30 -2.32
C MET A 23 0.57 -7.84 -2.34
N ARG A 24 1.03 -7.16 -1.28
CA ARG A 24 2.43 -6.72 -1.14
C ARG A 24 3.40 -7.91 -1.13
N LYS A 25 3.13 -8.93 -0.33
CA LYS A 25 3.94 -10.15 -0.26
C LYS A 25 4.01 -10.86 -1.61
N LYS A 26 2.87 -10.96 -2.30
CA LYS A 26 2.83 -11.60 -3.62
C LYS A 26 3.69 -10.89 -4.65
N GLN A 27 3.74 -9.56 -4.61
CA GLN A 27 4.53 -8.77 -5.55
C GLN A 27 6.00 -8.63 -5.15
N ASN A 28 6.27 -8.46 -3.85
CA ASN A 28 7.56 -7.97 -3.38
C ASN A 28 8.38 -9.00 -2.60
N GLN A 29 7.78 -10.12 -2.19
CA GLN A 29 8.47 -11.12 -1.38
C GLN A 29 8.44 -12.51 -2.03
N LEU A 30 8.67 -12.56 -3.33
CA LEU A 30 8.75 -13.80 -4.11
C LEU A 30 9.86 -14.70 -3.57
N GLY A 31 9.46 -15.91 -3.16
CA GLY A 31 10.40 -16.89 -2.61
C GLY A 31 10.72 -16.73 -1.12
N VAL A 32 10.29 -15.66 -0.46
CA VAL A 32 10.47 -15.42 0.99
C VAL A 32 9.22 -15.82 1.76
N GLU A 33 8.05 -15.33 1.33
CA GLU A 33 6.77 -15.72 1.89
C GLU A 33 5.84 -16.24 0.78
N VAL A 34 5.25 -17.40 1.01
CA VAL A 34 4.34 -18.01 0.02
C VAL A 34 2.93 -17.52 0.27
N VAL A 35 2.44 -16.65 -0.61
CA VAL A 35 1.01 -16.35 -0.70
C VAL A 35 0.37 -17.38 -1.63
N THR A 36 -0.49 -18.25 -1.07
CA THR A 36 -1.13 -19.32 -1.84
C THR A 36 -2.14 -18.77 -2.85
N THR A 37 -2.42 -19.54 -3.91
CA THR A 37 -3.47 -19.21 -4.88
C THR A 37 -4.83 -19.05 -4.19
N GLY A 38 -5.13 -19.90 -3.19
CA GLY A 38 -6.35 -19.81 -2.41
C GLY A 38 -6.47 -18.51 -1.63
N THR A 39 -5.38 -18.08 -0.98
CA THR A 39 -5.34 -16.76 -0.30
C THR A 39 -5.59 -15.63 -1.28
N LEU A 40 -4.93 -15.63 -2.42
CA LEU A 40 -5.13 -14.59 -3.44
C LEU A 40 -6.57 -14.60 -3.95
N ALA A 41 -7.11 -15.75 -4.29
CA ALA A 41 -8.50 -15.88 -4.75
C ALA A 41 -9.50 -15.34 -3.72
N SER A 42 -9.30 -15.68 -2.43
CA SER A 42 -10.11 -15.15 -1.34
C SER A 42 -10.03 -13.61 -1.26
N ARG A 43 -8.82 -13.03 -1.33
CA ARG A 43 -8.64 -11.56 -1.30
C ARG A 43 -9.31 -10.89 -2.49
N PHE A 44 -9.12 -11.42 -3.71
CA PHE A 44 -9.75 -10.89 -4.91
C PHE A 44 -11.29 -11.01 -4.88
N ALA A 45 -11.81 -12.07 -4.30
CA ALA A 45 -13.25 -12.33 -4.22
C ALA A 45 -13.97 -11.58 -3.06
N GLY A 46 -13.27 -10.72 -2.32
CA GLY A 46 -13.87 -9.88 -1.26
C GLY A 46 -13.75 -10.44 0.14
N SER A 47 -12.79 -11.35 0.36
CA SER A 47 -12.38 -11.80 1.70
C SER A 47 -13.52 -12.39 2.54
N SER A 48 -14.28 -13.33 1.98
CA SER A 48 -15.42 -13.96 2.66
C SER A 48 -15.03 -14.73 3.93
N ASP A 49 -13.77 -15.12 4.04
CA ASP A 49 -13.18 -15.71 5.24
C ASP A 49 -13.08 -14.74 6.43
N LEU A 50 -13.20 -13.43 6.17
CA LEU A 50 -13.16 -12.38 7.19
C LEU A 50 -14.57 -11.79 7.48
N TYR A 51 -15.45 -11.84 6.51
CA TYR A 51 -16.71 -11.09 6.55
C TYR A 51 -17.96 -11.97 6.37
N GLY A 52 -17.79 -13.21 5.93
CA GLY A 52 -18.92 -14.06 5.56
C GLY A 52 -19.68 -14.66 6.74
N ASP A 53 -19.03 -14.87 7.87
CA ASP A 53 -19.57 -15.50 9.08
C ASP A 53 -20.62 -14.64 9.78
N ASP A 54 -20.50 -13.31 9.71
CA ASP A 54 -21.47 -12.36 10.27
C ASP A 54 -22.41 -11.74 9.22
N GLY A 55 -22.40 -12.29 8.00
CA GLY A 55 -23.27 -11.88 6.89
C GLY A 55 -22.80 -10.64 6.13
N ARG A 56 -21.65 -10.07 6.47
CA ARG A 56 -21.03 -8.98 5.70
C ARG A 56 -20.66 -9.44 4.28
N LYS A 57 -20.53 -8.49 3.38
CA LYS A 57 -20.36 -8.71 1.93
C LYS A 57 -19.05 -8.10 1.46
N PRO A 58 -18.61 -8.37 0.24
CA PRO A 58 -17.35 -7.81 -0.29
C PRO A 58 -17.19 -6.29 -0.12
N TRP A 59 -18.26 -5.52 -0.21
CA TRP A 59 -18.22 -4.06 0.00
C TRP A 59 -17.96 -3.61 1.44
N ASN A 60 -17.91 -4.53 2.39
CA ASN A 60 -17.43 -4.24 3.75
C ASN A 60 -15.90 -4.32 3.86
N SER A 61 -15.23 -4.85 2.84
CA SER A 61 -13.77 -4.84 2.72
C SER A 61 -13.31 -3.55 2.05
N VAL A 62 -12.60 -2.69 2.78
CA VAL A 62 -11.89 -1.54 2.20
C VAL A 62 -10.48 -2.02 1.83
N ASN A 63 -10.26 -2.23 0.53
CA ASN A 63 -9.01 -2.75 -0.01
C ASN A 63 -8.02 -1.61 -0.29
N PHE A 64 -6.75 -1.79 0.09
CA PHE A 64 -5.71 -0.78 -0.15
C PHE A 64 -4.34 -1.44 -0.32
N MET A 65 -3.47 -0.78 -1.07
CA MET A 65 -2.05 -1.13 -1.18
C MET A 65 -1.21 -0.38 -0.16
N VAL A 66 -1.52 0.88 0.07
CA VAL A 66 -0.86 1.79 1.01
C VAL A 66 -1.91 2.67 1.70
N ALA A 67 -1.54 3.27 2.83
CA ALA A 67 -2.37 4.21 3.57
C ALA A 67 -1.52 5.43 3.98
N HIS A 68 -2.08 6.34 4.79
CA HIS A 68 -1.37 7.52 5.28
C HIS A 68 -0.16 7.16 6.17
N ASP A 69 -0.25 6.05 6.91
CA ASP A 69 0.87 5.47 7.64
C ASP A 69 1.57 4.45 6.74
N GLY A 70 2.88 4.50 6.68
CA GLY A 70 3.68 3.63 5.84
C GLY A 70 4.20 4.30 4.57
N PHE A 71 4.74 3.50 3.65
CA PHE A 71 5.20 3.99 2.36
C PHE A 71 4.06 4.50 1.49
N THR A 72 4.36 5.51 0.64
CA THR A 72 3.53 5.83 -0.52
C THR A 72 3.54 4.67 -1.52
N LEU A 73 2.63 4.70 -2.50
CA LEU A 73 2.61 3.67 -3.54
C LEU A 73 3.95 3.60 -4.30
N ASN A 74 4.54 4.74 -4.64
CA ASN A 74 5.86 4.79 -5.26
C ASN A 74 6.93 4.15 -4.36
N ASP A 75 6.97 4.57 -3.09
CA ASP A 75 8.06 4.17 -2.18
C ASP A 75 7.98 2.69 -1.80
N LEU A 76 6.80 2.09 -1.80
CA LEU A 76 6.60 0.65 -1.62
C LEU A 76 7.40 -0.19 -2.63
N TYR A 77 7.59 0.34 -3.85
CA TYR A 77 8.30 -0.35 -4.93
C TYR A 77 9.66 0.27 -5.24
N ALA A 78 10.06 1.34 -4.53
CA ALA A 78 11.34 2.01 -4.74
C ALA A 78 12.34 1.76 -3.60
N TYR A 79 11.89 1.32 -2.44
CA TYR A 79 12.74 1.13 -1.25
C TYR A 79 12.58 -0.26 -0.64
N ASN A 80 13.71 -0.84 -0.18
CA ASN A 80 13.71 -2.12 0.55
C ASN A 80 13.43 -1.95 2.05
N SER A 81 13.72 -0.77 2.59
CA SER A 81 13.54 -0.43 4.01
C SER A 81 13.28 1.06 4.18
N LYS A 82 12.65 1.42 5.30
CA LYS A 82 12.37 2.82 5.62
C LYS A 82 13.65 3.67 5.73
N GLN A 83 13.53 4.94 5.34
CA GLN A 83 14.61 5.93 5.32
C GLN A 83 14.30 7.10 6.29
N ASN A 84 13.78 6.83 7.48
CA ASN A 84 13.27 7.85 8.41
C ASN A 84 14.36 8.70 9.07
N ASN A 85 15.63 8.25 9.03
CA ASN A 85 16.76 8.94 9.65
C ASN A 85 17.50 9.94 8.73
N GLN A 86 16.91 10.26 7.57
CA GLN A 86 17.50 11.23 6.65
C GLN A 86 17.53 12.63 7.27
N ALA A 87 18.42 13.49 6.75
CA ALA A 87 18.42 14.90 7.12
C ALA A 87 17.19 15.62 6.56
N TRP A 88 16.81 16.73 7.19
CA TRP A 88 15.80 17.63 6.65
C TRP A 88 16.14 18.04 5.20
N PRO A 89 15.21 18.06 4.27
CA PRO A 89 13.75 18.03 4.40
C PRO A 89 13.11 16.62 4.39
N TYR A 90 13.85 15.53 4.33
CA TYR A 90 13.35 14.16 4.17
C TYR A 90 13.17 13.42 5.50
N GLY A 91 13.65 13.97 6.56
CA GLY A 91 13.64 13.47 7.93
C GLY A 91 14.33 14.47 8.87
N PRO A 92 14.74 14.04 10.09
CA PRO A 92 14.38 12.74 10.66
C PRO A 92 12.91 12.68 11.11
N SER A 93 12.35 11.48 11.14
CA SER A 93 11.07 11.19 11.76
C SER A 93 11.15 9.90 12.58
N ASP A 94 10.32 9.78 13.61
CA ASP A 94 10.32 8.63 14.50
C ASP A 94 9.24 7.60 14.09
N GLY A 95 9.35 6.39 14.66
CA GLY A 95 8.38 5.32 14.45
C GLY A 95 8.41 4.72 13.05
N GLY A 96 7.21 4.40 12.54
CA GLY A 96 7.02 3.69 11.28
C GLY A 96 7.34 2.19 11.36
N ASP A 97 6.61 1.38 10.60
CA ASP A 97 6.79 -0.06 10.57
C ASP A 97 8.10 -0.43 9.86
N ASP A 98 8.83 -1.39 10.41
CA ASP A 98 10.03 -1.93 9.77
C ASP A 98 9.69 -2.95 8.68
N ASN A 99 8.58 -3.66 8.82
CA ASN A 99 8.14 -4.66 7.86
C ASN A 99 7.10 -4.11 6.89
N ASN A 100 7.55 -3.40 5.87
CA ASN A 100 6.67 -2.81 4.86
C ASN A 100 6.25 -3.79 3.75
N HIS A 101 6.80 -4.99 3.69
CA HIS A 101 6.69 -5.90 2.55
C HIS A 101 7.00 -5.19 1.22
N SER A 102 8.04 -4.37 1.24
CA SER A 102 8.50 -3.56 0.12
C SER A 102 9.69 -4.18 -0.60
N TRP A 103 9.89 -3.80 -1.86
CA TRP A 103 11.05 -4.18 -2.64
C TRP A 103 11.32 -3.15 -3.73
N ASN A 104 12.58 -2.74 -3.88
CA ASN A 104 12.99 -1.71 -4.84
C ASN A 104 13.06 -2.20 -6.30
N GLN A 105 12.52 -3.38 -6.61
CA GLN A 105 12.48 -3.96 -7.96
C GLN A 105 13.87 -4.01 -8.62
N GLY A 106 14.92 -4.30 -7.85
CA GLY A 106 16.30 -4.30 -8.31
C GLY A 106 16.87 -2.92 -8.66
N GLY A 107 16.18 -1.84 -8.26
CA GLY A 107 16.57 -0.46 -8.58
C GLY A 107 16.17 -0.01 -9.99
N ILE A 108 15.37 -0.79 -10.72
CA ILE A 108 14.98 -0.50 -12.11
C ILE A 108 13.65 0.28 -12.13
N VAL A 109 13.71 1.56 -12.49
CA VAL A 109 12.56 2.48 -12.42
C VAL A 109 11.34 1.99 -13.23
N VAL A 110 11.55 1.45 -14.43
CA VAL A 110 10.45 0.93 -15.26
C VAL A 110 9.75 -0.27 -14.60
N ASP A 111 10.49 -1.09 -13.86
CA ASP A 111 9.91 -2.22 -13.13
C ASP A 111 9.21 -1.76 -11.84
N GLN A 112 9.73 -0.73 -11.15
CA GLN A 112 9.05 -0.08 -10.03
C GLN A 112 7.68 0.47 -10.45
N ARG A 113 7.62 1.20 -11.55
CA ARG A 113 6.37 1.74 -12.11
C ARG A 113 5.41 0.64 -12.56
N ARG A 114 5.93 -0.42 -13.18
CA ARG A 114 5.13 -1.59 -13.56
C ARG A 114 4.52 -2.27 -12.33
N ALA A 115 5.30 -2.46 -11.27
CA ALA A 115 4.84 -3.05 -10.02
C ALA A 115 3.77 -2.18 -9.35
N ALA A 116 3.93 -0.85 -9.32
CA ALA A 116 2.94 0.08 -8.79
C ALA A 116 1.62 0.02 -9.57
N ARG A 117 1.68 0.03 -10.91
CA ARG A 117 0.48 -0.14 -11.76
C ARG A 117 -0.20 -1.50 -11.53
N THR A 118 0.58 -2.57 -11.38
CA THR A 118 0.04 -3.90 -11.11
C THR A 118 -0.64 -3.97 -9.75
N GLY A 119 -0.06 -3.39 -8.70
CA GLY A 119 -0.69 -3.30 -7.38
C GLY A 119 -1.99 -2.50 -7.41
N THR A 120 -2.00 -1.37 -8.11
CA THR A 120 -3.22 -0.57 -8.31
C THR A 120 -4.29 -1.36 -9.07
N ALA A 121 -3.90 -2.07 -10.14
CA ALA A 121 -4.83 -2.90 -10.91
C ALA A 121 -5.43 -4.02 -10.04
N PHE A 122 -4.64 -4.69 -9.22
CA PHE A 122 -5.16 -5.68 -8.27
C PHE A 122 -6.21 -5.07 -7.36
N MET A 123 -5.93 -3.90 -6.79
CA MET A 123 -6.86 -3.21 -5.89
C MET A 123 -8.17 -2.82 -6.60
N MET A 124 -8.08 -2.25 -7.79
CA MET A 124 -9.25 -1.77 -8.54
C MET A 124 -10.11 -2.91 -9.10
N LEU A 125 -9.53 -4.07 -9.37
CA LEU A 125 -10.23 -5.22 -9.94
C LEU A 125 -10.73 -6.21 -8.88
N SER A 126 -10.34 -6.04 -7.62
CA SER A 126 -10.80 -6.88 -6.51
C SER A 126 -12.20 -6.49 -6.05
N ALA A 127 -13.00 -7.49 -5.66
CA ALA A 127 -14.27 -7.23 -5.01
C ALA A 127 -14.04 -6.55 -3.65
N GLY A 128 -14.67 -5.40 -3.45
CA GLY A 128 -14.49 -4.55 -2.27
C GLY A 128 -14.53 -3.07 -2.62
N VAL A 129 -14.19 -2.22 -1.66
CA VAL A 129 -14.09 -0.77 -1.85
C VAL A 129 -12.61 -0.41 -1.98
N PRO A 130 -12.13 0.04 -3.14
CA PRO A 130 -10.75 0.46 -3.29
C PRO A 130 -10.48 1.77 -2.55
N MET A 131 -9.35 1.85 -1.84
CA MET A 131 -8.89 3.04 -1.15
C MET A 131 -7.46 3.39 -1.60
N MET A 132 -7.27 4.62 -2.06
CA MET A 132 -5.97 5.18 -2.43
C MET A 132 -5.64 6.38 -1.56
N THR A 133 -4.35 6.60 -1.30
CA THR A 133 -3.88 7.84 -0.68
C THR A 133 -3.72 8.91 -1.77
N GLY A 134 -4.18 10.15 -1.49
CA GLY A 134 -4.04 11.25 -2.44
C GLY A 134 -2.60 11.47 -2.86
N GLY A 135 -2.36 11.58 -4.17
CA GLY A 135 -1.05 11.69 -4.79
C GLY A 135 -0.43 10.37 -5.26
N ASP A 136 -0.97 9.22 -4.86
CA ASP A 136 -0.49 7.92 -5.36
C ASP A 136 -0.78 7.74 -6.86
N GLU A 137 -1.84 8.36 -7.38
CA GLU A 137 -2.17 8.42 -8.80
C GLU A 137 -1.07 9.11 -9.63
N ALA A 138 -0.31 10.00 -9.00
CA ALA A 138 0.83 10.69 -9.59
C ALA A 138 2.18 10.12 -9.12
N LEU A 139 2.17 8.93 -8.48
CA LEU A 139 3.36 8.30 -7.92
C LEU A 139 4.16 9.24 -7.01
N ARG A 140 3.48 9.97 -6.11
CA ARG A 140 4.16 10.82 -5.13
C ARG A 140 5.15 9.99 -4.31
N THR A 141 6.25 10.62 -3.90
CA THR A 141 7.23 10.00 -3.01
C THR A 141 7.37 10.81 -1.72
N GLN A 142 7.64 10.12 -0.64
CA GLN A 142 8.14 10.67 0.62
C GLN A 142 9.62 10.31 0.81
N PHE A 143 10.30 9.99 -0.29
CA PHE A 143 11.74 9.68 -0.33
C PHE A 143 12.13 8.53 0.59
N GLY A 144 11.23 7.54 0.71
CA GLY A 144 11.42 6.37 1.55
C GLY A 144 11.16 6.59 3.04
N ASN A 145 10.73 7.78 3.45
CA ASN A 145 10.24 8.01 4.80
C ASN A 145 8.81 7.46 4.91
N ASN A 146 8.59 6.52 5.82
CA ASN A 146 7.30 5.86 5.97
C ASN A 146 6.48 6.33 7.19
N ASN A 147 6.90 7.43 7.84
CA ASN A 147 6.17 7.98 8.99
C ASN A 147 6.42 9.48 9.16
N VAL A 148 5.86 10.26 8.27
CA VAL A 148 6.12 11.71 8.15
C VAL A 148 5.23 12.59 9.04
N TYR A 149 4.45 12.02 9.95
CA TYR A 149 3.43 12.75 10.73
C TYR A 149 3.99 13.92 11.54
N ASN A 150 5.23 13.82 12.00
CA ASN A 150 5.92 14.85 12.79
C ASN A 150 6.93 15.66 11.96
N LEU A 151 6.93 15.51 10.63
CA LEU A 151 7.87 16.19 9.75
C LEU A 151 7.17 17.32 8.99
N ASP A 152 7.35 18.55 9.46
CA ASP A 152 6.92 19.74 8.72
C ASP A 152 7.95 20.08 7.63
N SER A 153 7.67 19.63 6.40
CA SER A 153 8.63 19.66 5.31
C SER A 153 7.96 19.75 3.95
N PRO A 154 8.56 20.50 3.00
CA PRO A 154 8.13 20.49 1.59
C PRO A 154 8.15 19.08 0.96
N ALA A 155 8.95 18.15 1.46
CA ALA A 155 8.99 16.77 0.96
C ALA A 155 7.64 16.03 1.09
N ASN A 156 6.74 16.53 1.98
CA ASN A 156 5.40 15.98 2.17
C ASN A 156 4.35 16.60 1.23
N TRP A 157 4.71 17.63 0.49
CA TRP A 157 3.76 18.33 -0.37
C TRP A 157 3.47 17.55 -1.64
N LEU A 158 2.26 17.73 -2.17
CA LEU A 158 1.88 17.21 -3.48
C LEU A 158 2.38 18.16 -4.59
N TYR A 159 3.26 17.64 -5.42
CA TYR A 159 3.77 18.38 -6.59
C TYR A 159 2.90 18.07 -7.81
N TRP A 160 1.84 18.84 -8.00
CA TRP A 160 0.90 18.67 -9.12
C TRP A 160 1.54 18.78 -10.51
N THR A 161 2.69 19.43 -10.62
CA THR A 161 3.44 19.54 -11.88
C THR A 161 4.03 18.21 -12.35
N ARG A 162 4.20 17.22 -11.46
CA ARG A 162 4.67 15.88 -11.85
C ARG A 162 3.69 15.16 -12.77
N THR A 163 2.39 15.35 -12.57
CA THR A 163 1.35 14.75 -13.42
C THR A 163 1.48 15.11 -14.90
N THR A 164 2.07 16.28 -15.19
CA THR A 164 2.27 16.77 -16.56
C THR A 164 3.61 16.30 -17.15
N ILE A 165 4.63 16.15 -16.33
CA ILE A 165 5.99 15.81 -16.78
C ILE A 165 6.12 14.30 -17.02
N GLU A 166 5.54 13.47 -16.16
CA GLU A 166 5.67 12.01 -16.29
C GLU A 166 4.71 11.40 -17.30
N ALA A 167 3.54 12.01 -17.54
CA ALA A 167 2.62 11.59 -18.60
C ALA A 167 3.19 11.77 -20.02
N ASN A 168 4.24 12.56 -20.19
CA ASN A 168 4.89 12.80 -21.47
C ASN A 168 6.13 11.93 -21.71
N HIS A 169 6.46 11.03 -20.80
CA HIS A 169 7.68 10.19 -20.88
C HIS A 169 7.39 8.69 -20.93
N GLU A 170 6.14 8.26 -21.19
CA GLU A 170 5.78 6.85 -21.42
C GLU A 170 5.45 6.54 -22.88
#